data_7f1bc21a193a06c817ab69c7c3ac458b
#
_entry.id   7f1bc21a193a06c817ab69c7c3ac458b
#
_cell.length_a   1.000
_cell.length_b   1.000
_cell.length_c   1.000
_cell.angle_alpha   90.00
_cell.angle_beta   90.00
_cell.angle_gamma   90.00
#
_symmetry.space_group_name_H-M   'P 1'
#
loop_
_entity.id
_entity.type
_entity.pdbx_description
1 polymer ?
#
loop_
_entity_poly.entity_id
_entity_poly.type
_entity_poly.pdbx_seq_one_letter_code
_entity_poly.pdbx_strand_id
1 'polypeptide(L)'
;MKINKLSKISNLKDGNRIYGVYHCYFKDQKKTRYGDPFLNLSLSDSSGNINAKIWNNADYYNSKFDEGDIICVKADTDIYRSKLVLNVLHIDRFKDDRYLTYGFNPNTLIPKLDIDVKNLWMEVSAYFSKTGNYKALIKSIHKEYKSEFLRFPFSMTIPSQKEQSYIFTIYKAFKIADLLLMDDFNKNMNRHLLYSMIFLNKFSNLTSYEKKITYSLKEEALKRGEVNMFYDIFKKYKKTISA
;
A
#
# COMPACT_ATOMS: atom_id res chain seq x y z
N MET A 1 -7.87 -17.26 27.97
CA MET A 1 -8.75 -16.11 27.67
C MET A 1 -9.12 -16.18 26.18
N LYS A 2 -10.39 -16.42 25.81
CA LYS A 2 -10.80 -16.47 24.40
C LYS A 2 -10.80 -15.03 23.88
N ILE A 3 -9.94 -14.71 22.90
CA ILE A 3 -10.03 -13.46 22.13
C ILE A 3 -11.21 -13.65 21.20
N ASN A 4 -12.37 -13.11 21.57
CA ASN A 4 -13.61 -13.42 20.87
C ASN A 4 -13.72 -12.78 19.48
N LYS A 5 -12.99 -11.70 19.18
CA LYS A 5 -12.96 -11.08 17.85
C LYS A 5 -11.91 -9.96 17.82
N LEU A 6 -11.10 -9.94 16.76
CA LEU A 6 -10.20 -8.81 16.49
C LEU A 6 -11.02 -7.60 16.02
N SER A 7 -10.73 -6.44 16.60
CA SER A 7 -11.47 -5.20 16.33
C SER A 7 -10.89 -4.45 15.14
N LYS A 8 -11.73 -4.07 14.19
CA LYS A 8 -11.38 -3.14 13.10
C LYS A 8 -11.51 -1.70 13.58
N ILE A 9 -10.67 -0.80 13.08
CA ILE A 9 -10.67 0.61 13.46
C ILE A 9 -12.04 1.26 13.22
N SER A 10 -12.71 0.99 12.10
CA SER A 10 -14.04 1.52 11.81
C SER A 10 -15.14 1.15 12.79
N ASN A 11 -14.92 0.08 13.56
CA ASN A 11 -15.92 -0.45 14.50
C ASN A 11 -15.63 -0.03 15.96
N LEU A 12 -14.57 0.72 16.19
CA LEU A 12 -14.20 1.16 17.54
C LEU A 12 -15.20 2.20 18.06
N LYS A 13 -15.53 2.06 19.33
CA LYS A 13 -16.39 2.98 20.08
C LYS A 13 -15.68 3.37 21.37
N ASP A 14 -16.00 4.53 21.88
CA ASP A 14 -15.46 5.02 23.16
C ASP A 14 -15.76 4.10 24.33
N GLY A 15 -14.86 4.05 25.30
CA GLY A 15 -15.01 3.31 26.55
C GLY A 15 -14.88 1.78 26.42
N ASN A 16 -14.42 1.24 25.30
CA ASN A 16 -14.30 -0.17 25.07
C ASN A 16 -12.87 -0.69 25.23
N ARG A 17 -12.73 -1.89 25.77
CA ARG A 17 -11.48 -2.67 25.68
C ARG A 17 -11.45 -3.47 24.40
N ILE A 18 -10.37 -3.31 23.64
CA ILE A 18 -10.21 -3.93 22.33
C ILE A 18 -8.96 -4.78 22.21
N TYR A 19 -9.02 -5.72 21.27
CA TYR A 19 -7.88 -6.46 20.76
C TYR A 19 -7.86 -6.32 19.26
N GLY A 20 -6.72 -5.90 18.68
CA GLY A 20 -6.61 -5.68 17.25
C GLY A 20 -5.22 -6.00 16.70
N VAL A 21 -5.14 -6.20 15.40
CA VAL A 21 -3.90 -6.31 14.65
C VAL A 21 -3.87 -5.14 13.68
N TYR A 22 -2.85 -4.32 13.79
CA TYR A 22 -2.73 -3.08 13.05
C TYR A 22 -1.32 -2.93 12.48
N HIS A 23 -1.20 -2.12 11.45
CA HIS A 23 0.08 -1.66 10.94
C HIS A 23 0.49 -0.40 11.70
N CYS A 24 1.70 -0.39 12.28
CA CYS A 24 2.29 0.78 12.91
C CYS A 24 3.05 1.59 11.86
N TYR A 25 2.45 2.63 11.30
CA TYR A 25 3.10 3.44 10.26
C TYR A 25 3.80 4.69 10.78
N PHE A 26 3.70 4.95 12.08
CA PHE A 26 4.44 6.01 12.75
C PHE A 26 4.66 5.62 14.22
N LYS A 27 5.87 5.83 14.71
CA LYS A 27 6.27 5.62 16.10
C LYS A 27 7.23 6.72 16.53
N ASP A 28 6.92 7.40 17.63
CA ASP A 28 7.75 8.44 18.20
C ASP A 28 7.72 8.38 19.73
N GLN A 29 8.89 8.47 20.35
CA GLN A 29 9.00 8.52 21.80
C GLN A 29 9.09 9.96 22.26
N LYS A 30 8.15 10.36 23.12
CA LYS A 30 8.04 11.70 23.67
C LYS A 30 8.11 11.68 25.17
N LYS A 31 8.24 12.86 25.75
CA LYS A 31 8.14 13.07 27.20
C LYS A 31 6.88 13.88 27.53
N THR A 32 6.24 13.52 28.62
CA THR A 32 5.18 14.33 29.21
C THR A 32 5.75 15.64 29.76
N ARG A 33 4.91 16.59 30.15
CA ARG A 33 5.35 17.84 30.84
C ARG A 33 6.06 17.57 32.17
N TYR A 34 5.91 16.38 32.74
CA TYR A 34 6.59 15.95 33.97
C TYR A 34 7.89 15.18 33.70
N GLY A 35 8.25 14.98 32.43
CA GLY A 35 9.48 14.27 32.05
C GLY A 35 9.31 12.79 31.78
N ASP A 36 8.16 12.18 32.08
CA ASP A 36 7.93 10.75 31.90
C ASP A 36 7.87 10.39 30.41
N PRO A 37 8.55 9.31 29.97
CA PRO A 37 8.52 8.87 28.59
C PRO A 37 7.19 8.23 28.24
N PHE A 38 6.69 8.49 27.03
CA PHE A 38 5.56 7.78 26.45
C PHE A 38 5.78 7.57 24.94
N LEU A 39 5.14 6.54 24.36
CA LEU A 39 5.14 6.34 22.90
C LEU A 39 3.88 6.94 22.30
N ASN A 40 4.07 7.69 21.22
CA ASN A 40 3.00 8.17 20.35
C ASN A 40 3.03 7.38 19.06
N LEU A 41 1.93 6.73 18.72
CA LEU A 41 1.81 5.83 17.59
C LEU A 41 0.69 6.28 16.67
N SER A 42 0.85 5.99 15.38
CA SER A 42 -0.25 6.02 14.42
C SER A 42 -0.41 4.62 13.82
N LEU A 43 -1.60 4.09 13.96
CA LEU A 43 -1.95 2.72 13.57
C LEU A 43 -2.97 2.73 12.46
N SER A 44 -2.91 1.72 11.58
CA SER A 44 -3.86 1.56 10.47
C SER A 44 -4.29 0.12 10.25
N ASP A 45 -5.49 -0.03 9.71
CA ASP A 45 -5.99 -1.25 9.06
C ASP A 45 -6.72 -0.89 7.77
N SER A 46 -7.36 -1.86 7.11
CA SER A 46 -8.12 -1.62 5.88
C SER A 46 -9.31 -0.68 6.05
N SER A 47 -9.74 -0.41 7.28
CA SER A 47 -10.95 0.36 7.58
C SER A 47 -10.66 1.80 8.01
N GLY A 48 -9.42 2.13 8.36
CA GLY A 48 -9.05 3.49 8.77
C GLY A 48 -7.71 3.60 9.51
N ASN A 49 -7.52 4.75 10.11
CA ASN A 49 -6.34 5.10 10.90
C ASN A 49 -6.76 5.57 12.30
N ILE A 50 -5.91 5.31 13.31
CA ILE A 50 -6.14 5.75 14.67
C ILE A 50 -4.83 6.09 15.37
N ASN A 51 -4.84 7.11 16.22
CA ASN A 51 -3.71 7.41 17.08
C ASN A 51 -3.75 6.57 18.35
N ALA A 52 -2.59 6.15 18.82
CA ALA A 52 -2.46 5.32 20.01
C ALA A 52 -1.32 5.85 20.89
N LYS A 53 -1.44 5.65 22.19
CA LYS A 53 -0.43 6.04 23.16
C LYS A 53 -0.12 4.90 24.10
N ILE A 54 1.17 4.75 24.43
CA ILE A 54 1.66 3.86 25.49
C ILE A 54 2.23 4.75 26.58
N TRP A 55 1.51 4.85 27.69
CA TRP A 55 1.88 5.72 28.80
C TRP A 55 2.86 5.06 29.77
N ASN A 56 2.75 3.74 29.96
CA ASN A 56 3.54 2.99 30.93
C ASN A 56 4.55 2.09 30.21
N ASN A 57 5.75 1.94 30.78
CA ASN A 57 6.81 1.09 30.25
C ASN A 57 7.21 1.45 28.82
N ALA A 58 7.24 2.75 28.48
CA ALA A 58 7.50 3.22 27.12
C ALA A 58 8.83 2.69 26.56
N ASP A 59 9.91 2.72 27.36
CA ASP A 59 11.24 2.24 26.93
C ASP A 59 11.22 0.73 26.62
N TYR A 60 10.53 -0.06 27.45
CA TYR A 60 10.37 -1.50 27.21
C TYR A 60 9.63 -1.76 25.89
N TYR A 61 8.50 -1.09 25.64
CA TYR A 61 7.75 -1.28 24.42
C TYR A 61 8.46 -0.69 23.20
N ASN A 62 9.25 0.36 23.38
CA ASN A 62 10.02 0.97 22.28
C ASN A 62 10.99 0.00 21.62
N SER A 63 11.55 -0.96 22.41
CA SER A 63 12.47 -1.99 21.91
C SER A 63 11.78 -3.21 21.28
N LYS A 64 10.44 -3.33 21.35
CA LYS A 64 9.70 -4.54 20.95
C LYS A 64 9.28 -4.55 19.49
N PHE A 65 9.11 -3.38 18.88
CA PHE A 65 8.66 -3.25 17.50
C PHE A 65 9.19 -1.95 16.90
N ASP A 66 9.18 -1.86 15.59
CA ASP A 66 9.62 -0.70 14.83
C ASP A 66 8.47 -0.09 14.01
N GLU A 67 8.70 1.14 13.52
CA GLU A 67 7.85 1.72 12.48
C GLU A 67 7.89 0.82 11.24
N GLY A 68 6.72 0.56 10.66
CA GLY A 68 6.57 -0.40 9.57
C GLY A 68 6.12 -1.79 10.01
N ASP A 69 6.17 -2.12 11.30
CA ASP A 69 5.76 -3.43 11.79
C ASP A 69 4.24 -3.60 11.88
N ILE A 70 3.84 -4.85 11.76
CA ILE A 70 2.49 -5.28 12.12
C ILE A 70 2.52 -5.68 13.58
N ILE A 71 1.59 -5.13 14.34
CA ILE A 71 1.55 -5.25 15.80
C ILE A 71 0.19 -5.73 16.28
N CYS A 72 0.22 -6.49 17.36
CA CYS A 72 -0.95 -6.93 18.10
C CYS A 72 -1.13 -6.03 19.32
N VAL A 73 -2.30 -5.44 19.43
CA VAL A 73 -2.59 -4.42 20.42
C VAL A 73 -3.75 -4.83 21.29
N LYS A 74 -3.57 -4.70 22.61
CA LYS A 74 -4.63 -4.62 23.60
C LYS A 74 -4.71 -3.19 24.10
N ALA A 75 -5.85 -2.54 23.99
CA ALA A 75 -6.02 -1.14 24.36
C ALA A 75 -7.41 -0.85 24.88
N ASP A 76 -7.53 0.25 25.60
CA ASP A 76 -8.81 0.89 25.90
C ASP A 76 -8.99 2.08 24.93
N THR A 77 -10.20 2.23 24.41
CA THR A 77 -10.58 3.36 23.59
C THR A 77 -10.98 4.55 24.46
N ASP A 78 -10.63 5.74 24.04
CA ASP A 78 -10.90 6.99 24.75
C ASP A 78 -11.09 8.15 23.75
N ILE A 79 -11.71 9.25 24.18
CA ILE A 79 -11.84 10.45 23.38
C ILE A 79 -10.86 11.52 23.86
N TYR A 80 -9.96 11.92 23.01
CA TYR A 80 -9.05 13.03 23.25
C TYR A 80 -9.22 14.12 22.19
N ARG A 81 -9.55 15.35 22.60
CA ARG A 81 -9.84 16.50 21.70
C ARG A 81 -10.83 16.13 20.58
N SER A 82 -11.94 15.52 20.97
CA SER A 82 -13.02 15.07 20.07
C SER A 82 -12.61 14.03 19.03
N LYS A 83 -11.48 13.35 19.22
CA LYS A 83 -11.02 12.26 18.38
C LYS A 83 -10.87 10.98 19.19
N LEU A 84 -11.30 9.86 18.60
CA LEU A 84 -11.07 8.55 19.20
C LEU A 84 -9.57 8.23 19.19
N VAL A 85 -9.05 7.75 20.31
CA VAL A 85 -7.65 7.35 20.50
C VAL A 85 -7.58 6.01 21.22
N LEU A 86 -6.44 5.34 21.14
CA LEU A 86 -6.17 4.11 21.90
C LEU A 86 -5.19 4.40 23.03
N ASN A 87 -5.58 4.06 24.25
CA ASN A 87 -4.68 3.94 25.37
C ASN A 87 -4.19 2.48 25.45
N VAL A 88 -2.96 2.24 24.98
CA VAL A 88 -2.41 0.89 24.82
C VAL A 88 -2.00 0.33 26.16
N LEU A 89 -2.51 -0.86 26.48
CA LEU A 89 -2.20 -1.62 27.69
C LEU A 89 -1.12 -2.66 27.45
N HIS A 90 -1.10 -3.22 26.23
CA HIS A 90 -0.12 -4.22 25.82
C HIS A 90 0.05 -4.19 24.31
N ILE A 91 1.29 -4.38 23.87
CA ILE A 91 1.64 -4.45 22.45
C ILE A 91 2.72 -5.51 22.24
N ASP A 92 2.63 -6.24 21.15
CA ASP A 92 3.64 -7.20 20.71
C ASP A 92 3.74 -7.19 19.20
N ARG A 93 4.90 -7.53 18.65
CA ARG A 93 5.09 -7.71 17.22
C ARG A 93 4.26 -8.91 16.75
N PHE A 94 3.62 -8.77 15.61
CA PHE A 94 2.89 -9.86 15.00
C PHE A 94 3.85 -11.01 14.65
N LYS A 95 3.53 -12.22 15.13
CA LYS A 95 4.24 -13.46 14.79
C LYS A 95 3.24 -14.40 14.12
N ASP A 96 3.51 -14.71 12.84
CA ASP A 96 2.55 -15.31 11.89
C ASP A 96 1.76 -16.52 12.41
N ASP A 97 2.41 -17.41 13.15
CA ASP A 97 1.79 -18.69 13.52
C ASP A 97 0.73 -18.60 14.64
N ARG A 98 0.79 -17.58 15.50
CA ARG A 98 -0.09 -17.46 16.65
C ARG A 98 -1.43 -16.80 16.36
N TYR A 99 -1.45 -15.85 15.42
CA TYR A 99 -2.58 -14.95 15.24
C TYR A 99 -3.54 -15.39 14.13
N LEU A 100 -3.07 -16.22 13.18
CA LEU A 100 -3.94 -16.90 12.22
C LEU A 100 -4.96 -17.82 12.93
N THR A 101 -4.56 -18.44 14.05
CA THR A 101 -5.47 -19.25 14.87
C THR A 101 -6.58 -18.44 15.53
N TYR A 102 -6.41 -17.12 15.69
CA TYR A 102 -7.44 -16.21 16.22
C TYR A 102 -8.33 -15.57 15.15
N GLY A 103 -8.28 -16.10 13.90
CA GLY A 103 -9.11 -15.62 12.81
C GLY A 103 -8.61 -14.30 12.17
N PHE A 104 -7.33 -13.96 12.36
CA PHE A 104 -6.74 -12.84 11.65
C PHE A 104 -6.65 -13.12 10.15
N ASN A 105 -7.16 -12.20 9.35
CA ASN A 105 -7.02 -12.23 7.90
C ASN A 105 -6.07 -11.11 7.45
N PRO A 106 -4.88 -11.42 6.90
CA PRO A 106 -3.93 -10.40 6.44
C PRO A 106 -4.51 -9.40 5.44
N ASN A 107 -5.51 -9.82 4.65
CA ASN A 107 -6.19 -8.92 3.71
C ASN A 107 -6.99 -7.79 4.40
N THR A 108 -7.14 -7.85 5.72
CA THR A 108 -7.81 -6.77 6.47
C THR A 108 -6.89 -5.60 6.81
N LEU A 109 -5.60 -5.68 6.52
CA LEU A 109 -4.65 -4.59 6.79
C LEU A 109 -4.57 -3.55 5.67
N ILE A 110 -4.70 -3.97 4.42
CA ILE A 110 -4.60 -3.05 3.27
C ILE A 110 -5.99 -2.85 2.66
N PRO A 111 -6.47 -1.61 2.58
CA PRO A 111 -7.75 -1.32 1.95
C PRO A 111 -7.71 -1.63 0.46
N LYS A 112 -8.87 -2.00 -0.10
CA LYS A 112 -9.09 -2.13 -1.53
C LYS A 112 -9.95 -0.98 -2.03
N LEU A 113 -9.77 -0.57 -3.28
CA LEU A 113 -10.75 0.28 -3.94
C LEU A 113 -11.98 -0.56 -4.29
N ASP A 114 -13.15 0.05 -4.12
CA ASP A 114 -14.41 -0.53 -4.59
C ASP A 114 -14.61 -0.16 -6.06
N ILE A 115 -14.02 -0.97 -6.94
CA ILE A 115 -14.05 -0.75 -8.40
C ILE A 115 -14.23 -2.09 -9.13
N ASP A 116 -14.89 -2.05 -10.28
CA ASP A 116 -14.91 -3.18 -11.22
C ASP A 116 -13.60 -3.25 -12.01
N VAL A 117 -12.65 -4.01 -11.45
CA VAL A 117 -11.30 -4.19 -12.04
C VAL A 117 -11.35 -4.86 -13.41
N LYS A 118 -12.35 -5.72 -13.70
CA LYS A 118 -12.47 -6.40 -14.99
C LYS A 118 -12.85 -5.40 -16.08
N ASN A 119 -13.86 -4.59 -15.81
CA ASN A 119 -14.27 -3.53 -16.74
C ASN A 119 -13.14 -2.51 -16.93
N LEU A 120 -12.51 -2.10 -15.85
CA LEU A 120 -11.40 -1.15 -15.90
C LEU A 120 -10.21 -1.70 -16.72
N TRP A 121 -9.93 -3.01 -16.62
CA TRP A 121 -8.91 -3.66 -17.46
C TRP A 121 -9.28 -3.63 -18.94
N MET A 122 -10.54 -3.84 -19.30
CA MET A 122 -10.97 -3.73 -20.70
C MET A 122 -10.74 -2.33 -21.25
N GLU A 123 -11.10 -1.30 -20.50
CA GLU A 123 -10.86 0.09 -20.89
C GLU A 123 -9.37 0.42 -21.03
N VAL A 124 -8.54 0.04 -20.04
CA VAL A 124 -7.09 0.25 -20.07
C VAL A 124 -6.45 -0.52 -21.24
N SER A 125 -6.86 -1.76 -21.47
CA SER A 125 -6.27 -2.59 -22.54
C SER A 125 -6.57 -2.06 -23.95
N ALA A 126 -7.62 -1.29 -24.15
CA ALA A 126 -7.91 -0.63 -25.42
C ALA A 126 -6.79 0.35 -25.82
N TYR A 127 -6.12 0.96 -24.85
CA TYR A 127 -4.99 1.88 -25.10
C TYR A 127 -3.73 1.19 -25.65
N PHE A 128 -3.63 -0.17 -25.61
CA PHE A 128 -2.50 -0.84 -26.27
C PHE A 128 -2.41 -0.51 -27.76
N SER A 129 -3.54 -0.28 -28.45
CA SER A 129 -3.56 0.13 -29.85
C SER A 129 -2.94 1.50 -30.08
N LYS A 130 -2.94 2.36 -29.09
CA LYS A 130 -2.43 3.74 -29.15
C LYS A 130 -0.91 3.85 -28.90
N THR A 131 -0.22 2.74 -28.55
CA THR A 131 1.22 2.75 -28.25
C THR A 131 2.13 2.57 -29.48
N GLY A 132 1.57 2.46 -30.69
CA GLY A 132 2.33 2.39 -31.95
C GLY A 132 3.34 1.24 -31.97
N ASN A 133 4.58 1.53 -32.34
CA ASN A 133 5.67 0.54 -32.42
C ASN A 133 6.01 -0.10 -31.07
N TYR A 134 5.63 0.50 -29.95
CA TYR A 134 5.84 -0.07 -28.60
C TYR A 134 4.77 -1.09 -28.19
N LYS A 135 3.72 -1.29 -29.01
CA LYS A 135 2.57 -2.15 -28.68
C LYS A 135 2.95 -3.57 -28.29
N ALA A 136 3.84 -4.20 -29.05
CA ALA A 136 4.28 -5.58 -28.76
C ALA A 136 5.01 -5.66 -27.42
N LEU A 137 5.93 -4.74 -27.17
CA LEU A 137 6.68 -4.63 -25.90
C LEU A 137 5.71 -4.47 -24.72
N ILE A 138 4.85 -3.47 -24.77
CA ILE A 138 3.91 -3.13 -23.68
C ILE A 138 2.98 -4.32 -23.40
N LYS A 139 2.42 -4.95 -24.44
CA LYS A 139 1.57 -6.13 -24.27
C LYS A 139 2.29 -7.30 -23.63
N SER A 140 3.54 -7.58 -24.03
CA SER A 140 4.33 -8.68 -23.49
C SER A 140 4.62 -8.49 -22.01
N ILE A 141 5.04 -7.28 -21.62
CA ILE A 141 5.27 -6.90 -20.21
C ILE A 141 3.98 -7.06 -19.40
N HIS A 142 2.87 -6.49 -19.87
CA HIS A 142 1.61 -6.54 -19.13
C HIS A 142 0.99 -7.95 -19.08
N LYS A 143 1.27 -8.81 -20.05
CA LYS A 143 0.85 -10.21 -19.99
C LYS A 143 1.54 -10.95 -18.83
N GLU A 144 2.83 -10.71 -18.62
CA GLU A 144 3.60 -11.34 -17.55
C GLU A 144 3.19 -10.82 -16.16
N TYR A 145 2.97 -9.50 -16.03
CA TYR A 145 2.68 -8.83 -14.75
C TYR A 145 1.19 -8.47 -14.57
N LYS A 146 0.29 -9.15 -15.30
CA LYS A 146 -1.14 -8.81 -15.27
C LYS A 146 -1.74 -8.90 -13.88
N SER A 147 -1.38 -9.91 -13.11
CA SER A 147 -1.93 -10.12 -11.77
C SER A 147 -1.51 -8.97 -10.82
N GLU A 148 -0.26 -8.58 -10.88
CA GLU A 148 0.30 -7.47 -10.12
C GLU A 148 -0.33 -6.14 -10.55
N PHE A 149 -0.41 -5.90 -11.85
CA PHE A 149 -1.00 -4.70 -12.44
C PHE A 149 -2.45 -4.46 -11.98
N LEU A 150 -3.24 -5.53 -11.86
CA LEU A 150 -4.62 -5.47 -11.44
C LEU A 150 -4.81 -5.31 -9.92
N ARG A 151 -3.84 -5.76 -9.13
CA ARG A 151 -3.97 -5.86 -7.68
C ARG A 151 -3.16 -4.82 -6.92
N PHE A 152 -1.97 -4.46 -7.40
CA PHE A 152 -1.02 -3.66 -6.63
C PHE A 152 -1.55 -2.26 -6.29
N PRO A 153 -1.09 -1.69 -5.18
CA PRO A 153 -1.26 -0.26 -4.91
C PRO A 153 -0.36 0.57 -5.82
N PHE A 154 -0.78 1.79 -6.14
CA PHE A 154 0.04 2.75 -6.87
C PHE A 154 1.11 3.38 -5.95
N SER A 155 0.76 3.63 -4.70
CA SER A 155 1.71 4.08 -3.66
C SER A 155 2.10 2.89 -2.79
N MET A 156 3.40 2.72 -2.56
CA MET A 156 3.94 1.70 -1.67
C MET A 156 4.14 2.21 -0.24
N THR A 157 3.96 3.51 0.00
CA THR A 157 4.04 4.09 1.35
C THR A 157 2.74 3.92 2.12
N ILE A 158 2.82 3.57 3.37
CA ILE A 158 1.67 3.47 4.27
C ILE A 158 1.45 4.84 4.95
N PRO A 159 0.22 5.26 5.15
CA PRO A 159 -1.05 4.55 4.97
C PRO A 159 -1.68 4.63 3.57
N SER A 160 -0.95 5.14 2.58
CA SER A 160 -1.48 5.39 1.22
C SER A 160 -1.63 4.14 0.37
N GLN A 161 -1.21 2.96 0.85
CA GLN A 161 -1.38 1.71 0.14
C GLN A 161 -2.88 1.37 0.02
N LYS A 162 -3.35 1.27 -1.22
CA LYS A 162 -4.70 0.77 -1.53
C LYS A 162 -4.61 -0.21 -2.68
N GLU A 163 -4.97 -1.46 -2.45
CA GLU A 163 -5.02 -2.46 -3.54
C GLU A 163 -5.92 -1.97 -4.68
N GLN A 164 -5.57 -2.36 -5.90
CA GLN A 164 -6.23 -1.96 -7.16
C GLN A 164 -6.06 -0.48 -7.53
N SER A 165 -5.36 0.33 -6.71
CA SER A 165 -5.15 1.74 -7.05
C SER A 165 -4.16 1.95 -8.20
N TYR A 166 -3.31 0.96 -8.51
CA TYR A 166 -2.38 1.05 -9.62
C TYR A 166 -3.12 1.17 -10.96
N ILE A 167 -3.93 0.19 -11.32
CA ILE A 167 -4.71 0.21 -12.57
C ILE A 167 -5.65 1.41 -12.63
N PHE A 168 -6.25 1.80 -11.51
CA PHE A 168 -7.15 2.95 -11.45
C PHE A 168 -6.41 4.27 -11.75
N THR A 169 -5.19 4.43 -11.25
CA THR A 169 -4.36 5.61 -11.52
C THR A 169 -3.91 5.65 -12.97
N ILE A 170 -3.50 4.51 -13.54
CA ILE A 170 -3.14 4.39 -14.95
C ILE A 170 -4.34 4.74 -15.86
N TYR A 171 -5.53 4.23 -15.53
CA TYR A 171 -6.76 4.60 -16.23
C TYR A 171 -7.02 6.11 -16.24
N LYS A 172 -6.93 6.75 -15.08
CA LYS A 172 -7.08 8.21 -14.97
C LYS A 172 -6.03 8.96 -15.79
N ALA A 173 -4.78 8.49 -15.76
CA ALA A 173 -3.71 9.10 -16.56
C ALA A 173 -4.00 9.03 -18.07
N PHE A 174 -4.59 7.94 -18.57
CA PHE A 174 -5.04 7.86 -19.96
C PHE A 174 -6.15 8.84 -20.29
N LYS A 175 -7.15 8.98 -19.42
CA LYS A 175 -8.23 9.97 -19.65
C LYS A 175 -7.70 11.41 -19.68
N ILE A 176 -6.75 11.74 -18.81
CA ILE A 176 -6.08 13.04 -18.82
C ILE A 176 -5.27 13.23 -20.11
N ALA A 177 -4.52 12.19 -20.53
CA ALA A 177 -3.75 12.25 -21.77
C ALA A 177 -4.64 12.47 -23.01
N ASP A 178 -5.79 11.78 -23.07
CA ASP A 178 -6.76 12.00 -24.16
C ASP A 178 -7.24 13.46 -24.20
N LEU A 179 -7.54 14.06 -23.05
CA LEU A 179 -7.95 15.48 -22.96
C LEU A 179 -6.82 16.42 -23.39
N LEU A 180 -5.59 16.19 -22.92
CA LEU A 180 -4.44 17.01 -23.30
C LEU A 180 -4.12 16.94 -24.79
N LEU A 181 -4.36 15.79 -25.43
CA LEU A 181 -4.10 15.59 -26.85
C LEU A 181 -5.22 16.15 -27.76
N MET A 182 -6.35 16.58 -27.20
CA MET A 182 -7.40 17.30 -27.91
C MET A 182 -7.02 18.78 -28.11
N ASP A 183 -6.10 19.32 -27.31
CA ASP A 183 -5.68 20.71 -27.40
C ASP A 183 -4.67 20.87 -28.54
N ASP A 184 -4.90 21.87 -29.38
CA ASP A 184 -4.02 22.24 -30.51
C ASP A 184 -2.60 22.60 -30.09
N PHE A 185 -2.41 23.04 -28.85
CA PHE A 185 -1.09 23.35 -28.27
C PHE A 185 -0.17 22.12 -28.21
N ASN A 186 -0.74 20.93 -28.17
CA ASN A 186 0.00 19.67 -28.02
C ASN A 186 0.20 18.86 -29.31
N LYS A 187 0.04 19.52 -30.50
CA LYS A 187 0.16 18.87 -31.84
C LYS A 187 1.49 18.17 -32.07
N ASN A 188 2.58 18.66 -31.46
CA ASN A 188 3.93 18.09 -31.62
C ASN A 188 4.27 16.99 -30.63
N MET A 189 3.37 16.63 -29.72
CA MET A 189 3.62 15.57 -28.72
C MET A 189 3.57 14.20 -29.39
N ASN A 190 4.59 13.38 -29.13
CA ASN A 190 4.58 11.99 -29.58
C ASN A 190 3.55 11.18 -28.80
N ARG A 191 2.36 11.01 -29.37
CA ARG A 191 1.23 10.30 -28.74
C ARG A 191 1.56 8.87 -28.37
N HIS A 192 2.29 8.16 -29.24
CA HIS A 192 2.66 6.75 -28.99
C HIS A 192 3.59 6.63 -27.79
N LEU A 193 4.55 7.53 -27.67
CA LEU A 193 5.47 7.58 -26.55
C LEU A 193 4.72 7.92 -25.25
N LEU A 194 3.83 8.92 -25.27
CA LEU A 194 3.03 9.32 -24.12
C LEU A 194 2.23 8.15 -23.55
N TYR A 195 1.45 7.45 -24.40
CA TYR A 195 0.66 6.31 -23.94
C TYR A 195 1.56 5.15 -23.44
N SER A 196 2.71 4.93 -24.07
CA SER A 196 3.67 3.92 -23.61
C SER A 196 4.24 4.25 -22.25
N MET A 197 4.59 5.52 -22.01
CA MET A 197 5.09 5.98 -20.71
C MET A 197 4.04 5.86 -19.60
N ILE A 198 2.76 6.12 -19.90
CA ILE A 198 1.68 5.92 -18.94
C ILE A 198 1.59 4.44 -18.51
N PHE A 199 1.64 3.51 -19.46
CA PHE A 199 1.65 2.07 -19.14
C PHE A 199 2.84 1.66 -18.26
N LEU A 200 3.99 2.30 -18.42
CA LEU A 200 5.22 1.98 -17.69
C LEU A 200 5.43 2.83 -16.43
N ASN A 201 4.50 3.76 -16.16
CA ASN A 201 4.61 4.64 -14.98
C ASN A 201 4.63 3.83 -13.69
N LYS A 202 5.69 4.01 -12.89
CA LYS A 202 5.93 3.25 -11.66
C LYS A 202 5.87 1.73 -11.82
N PHE A 203 6.15 1.21 -13.03
CA PHE A 203 6.15 -0.23 -13.27
C PHE A 203 7.23 -0.95 -12.44
N SER A 204 8.28 -0.26 -12.03
CA SER A 204 9.26 -0.75 -11.06
C SER A 204 8.61 -1.27 -9.77
N ASN A 205 7.50 -0.68 -9.33
CA ASN A 205 6.78 -1.17 -8.16
C ASN A 205 6.32 -2.62 -8.33
N LEU A 206 5.79 -2.98 -9.53
CA LEU A 206 5.29 -4.33 -9.80
C LEU A 206 6.40 -5.37 -9.81
N THR A 207 7.63 -4.95 -10.10
CA THR A 207 8.79 -5.82 -10.22
C THR A 207 9.56 -5.95 -8.91
N SER A 208 9.60 -4.88 -8.13
CA SER A 208 10.47 -4.73 -6.97
C SER A 208 9.77 -5.03 -5.64
N TYR A 209 8.43 -4.95 -5.61
CA TYR A 209 7.67 -5.23 -4.40
C TYR A 209 6.98 -6.60 -4.48
N GLU A 210 6.75 -7.18 -3.33
CA GLU A 210 5.96 -8.40 -3.14
C GLU A 210 4.91 -8.17 -2.06
N LYS A 211 3.78 -8.89 -2.18
CA LYS A 211 2.78 -8.92 -1.14
C LYS A 211 3.06 -10.11 -0.21
N LYS A 212 3.48 -9.80 1.01
CA LYS A 212 3.41 -10.71 2.16
C LYS A 212 2.12 -10.42 2.92
N ILE A 213 2.21 -9.88 4.11
CA ILE A 213 1.05 -9.34 4.83
C ILE A 213 0.73 -7.92 4.31
N THR A 214 1.76 -7.09 4.14
CA THR A 214 1.74 -5.81 3.43
C THR A 214 2.63 -5.89 2.19
N TYR A 215 2.68 -4.81 1.41
CA TYR A 215 3.62 -4.72 0.28
C TYR A 215 4.98 -4.24 0.81
N SER A 216 6.00 -5.03 0.58
CA SER A 216 7.38 -4.74 0.98
C SER A 216 8.34 -4.95 -0.18
N LEU A 217 9.48 -4.25 -0.16
CA LEU A 217 10.56 -4.45 -1.12
C LEU A 217 11.09 -5.88 -1.04
N LYS A 218 11.28 -6.49 -2.20
CA LYS A 218 11.99 -7.77 -2.33
C LYS A 218 13.45 -7.58 -1.89
N GLU A 219 14.05 -8.61 -1.31
CA GLU A 219 15.46 -8.57 -0.91
C GLU A 219 16.39 -8.25 -2.10
N GLU A 220 16.10 -8.77 -3.28
CA GLU A 220 16.84 -8.47 -4.49
C GLU A 220 16.73 -6.99 -4.88
N ALA A 221 15.56 -6.37 -4.73
CA ALA A 221 15.35 -4.95 -5.02
C ALA A 221 16.08 -4.05 -4.01
N LEU A 222 16.22 -4.46 -2.75
CA LEU A 222 17.04 -3.78 -1.75
C LEU A 222 18.52 -3.75 -2.13
N LYS A 223 19.03 -4.85 -2.72
CA LYS A 223 20.45 -4.96 -3.13
C LYS A 223 20.74 -4.25 -4.44
N ARG A 224 19.83 -4.29 -5.41
CA ARG A 224 20.06 -3.86 -6.80
C ARG A 224 19.43 -2.53 -7.17
N GLY A 225 18.42 -2.10 -6.39
CA GLY A 225 17.58 -0.94 -6.68
C GLY A 225 16.42 -1.23 -7.65
N GLU A 226 15.32 -0.54 -7.46
CA GLU A 226 14.06 -0.73 -8.19
C GLU A 226 14.21 -0.50 -9.70
N VAL A 227 15.02 0.48 -10.10
CA VAL A 227 15.25 0.82 -11.52
C VAL A 227 15.94 -0.32 -12.24
N ASN A 228 16.93 -0.96 -11.61
CA ASN A 228 17.66 -2.08 -12.21
C ASN A 228 16.76 -3.33 -12.36
N MET A 229 15.88 -3.57 -11.39
CA MET A 229 14.88 -4.63 -11.49
C MET A 229 13.96 -4.45 -12.71
N PHE A 230 13.48 -3.23 -12.93
CA PHE A 230 12.67 -2.91 -14.10
C PHE A 230 13.48 -2.99 -15.41
N TYR A 231 14.72 -2.53 -15.40
CA TYR A 231 15.57 -2.54 -16.59
C TYR A 231 15.85 -3.94 -17.11
N ASP A 232 15.99 -4.93 -16.26
CA ASP A 232 16.17 -6.33 -16.69
C ASP A 232 14.94 -6.86 -17.43
N ILE A 233 13.74 -6.51 -16.97
CA ILE A 233 12.51 -6.86 -17.66
C ILE A 233 12.44 -6.17 -19.02
N PHE A 234 12.77 -4.87 -19.06
CA PHE A 234 12.82 -4.15 -20.32
C PHE A 234 13.81 -4.79 -21.29
N LYS A 235 15.01 -5.20 -20.85
CA LYS A 235 15.98 -5.93 -21.67
C LYS A 235 15.43 -7.24 -22.23
N LYS A 236 14.67 -7.98 -21.42
CA LYS A 236 14.04 -9.25 -21.85
C LYS A 236 13.14 -9.06 -23.06
N TYR A 237 12.42 -7.96 -23.11
CA TYR A 237 11.43 -7.68 -24.16
C TYR A 237 11.86 -6.66 -25.22
N LYS A 238 13.03 -6.03 -25.11
CA LYS A 238 13.48 -5.00 -26.09
C LYS A 238 13.50 -5.48 -27.54
N LYS A 239 13.73 -6.77 -27.78
CA LYS A 239 13.72 -7.37 -29.15
C LYS A 239 12.32 -7.40 -29.77
N THR A 240 11.26 -7.12 -29.01
CA THR A 240 9.89 -7.06 -29.52
C THR A 240 9.50 -5.65 -30.02
N ILE A 241 10.39 -4.68 -29.89
CA ILE A 241 10.20 -3.34 -30.48
C ILE A 241 10.47 -3.49 -31.98
N SER A 242 9.44 -3.25 -32.79
CA SER A 242 9.61 -3.14 -34.24
C SER A 242 10.37 -1.86 -34.55
N ALA A 243 11.39 -1.99 -35.38
CA ALA A 243 12.18 -0.87 -35.89
C ALA A 243 11.30 0.12 -36.70
#